data_1083a7d00354ae3597469a540d086e4a
#
_entry.id   1083a7d00354ae3597469a540d086e4a
#
_cell.length_a   1.000
_cell.length_b   1.000
_cell.length_c   1.000
_cell.angle_alpha   90.00
_cell.angle_beta   90.00
_cell.angle_gamma   90.00
#
_symmetry.space_group_name_H-M   'P 1'
#
loop_
_entity.id
_entity.type
_entity.pdbx_description
1 polymer ?
#
loop_
_entity_poly.entity_id
_entity_poly.type
_entity_poly.pdbx_seq_one_letter_code
_entity_poly.pdbx_strand_id
1 'polypeptide(L)'
;MRVRKILILGGTRDARQLAFRLIHAGHDVTTSFAGVTEHPVQPEGKVRVGGFGGVDGLRQYLKAENIDVLVDATHPFAAIISANAAAASGDVELLRLERPAWIAQPSDNWIHVADIAAAVSALPAKASVMLTIGRKEVAPFIARLDLSGVARMIEPTSVTLPANWSLILERPPFSLESEMAVLRDNNITHLVSKNAGGGETEMKLVAARSLQIPVVMIARPNKPTVTTYSSVEGINTHISKLGSPSG
;
A
#
# COMPACT_ATOMS: atom_id res chain seq x y z
N MET A 1 0.35 -32.77 -2.77
CA MET A 1 0.75 -31.44 -3.25
C MET A 1 2.20 -31.20 -2.86
N ARG A 2 3.08 -30.71 -3.75
CA ARG A 2 4.48 -30.42 -3.41
C ARG A 2 4.54 -29.20 -2.47
N VAL A 3 5.21 -29.34 -1.31
CA VAL A 3 5.52 -28.20 -0.43
C VAL A 3 6.47 -27.26 -1.16
N ARG A 4 6.17 -25.96 -1.17
CA ARG A 4 6.99 -24.91 -1.77
C ARG A 4 7.50 -23.96 -0.71
N LYS A 5 8.70 -23.44 -0.92
CA LYS A 5 9.25 -22.32 -0.16
C LYS A 5 8.84 -21.01 -0.82
N ILE A 6 8.06 -20.19 -0.12
CA ILE A 6 7.44 -18.99 -0.64
C ILE A 6 7.92 -17.78 0.16
N LEU A 7 8.47 -16.78 -0.56
CA LEU A 7 8.75 -15.47 0.03
C LEU A 7 7.66 -14.50 -0.36
N ILE A 8 6.99 -13.92 0.61
CA ILE A 8 6.01 -12.84 0.41
C ILE A 8 6.65 -11.51 0.82
N LEU A 9 6.79 -10.58 -0.12
CA LEU A 9 7.09 -9.18 0.18
C LEU A 9 5.79 -8.55 0.67
N GLY A 10 5.70 -8.24 1.96
CA GLY A 10 4.47 -7.97 2.66
C GLY A 10 4.29 -6.51 3.10
N GLY A 11 3.49 -6.34 4.14
CA GLY A 11 3.14 -5.03 4.72
C GLY A 11 1.69 -4.60 4.46
N THR A 12 0.90 -5.42 3.75
CA THR A 12 -0.52 -5.21 3.49
C THR A 12 -1.38 -6.25 4.19
N ARG A 13 -2.69 -5.98 4.31
CA ARG A 13 -3.66 -6.98 4.76
C ARG A 13 -3.70 -8.19 3.82
N ASP A 14 -3.69 -7.92 2.51
CA ASP A 14 -3.73 -8.96 1.49
C ASP A 14 -2.54 -9.91 1.60
N ALA A 15 -1.35 -9.38 1.89
CA ALA A 15 -0.15 -10.18 2.16
C ALA A 15 -0.33 -11.12 3.36
N ARG A 16 -0.94 -10.63 4.46
CA ARG A 16 -1.22 -11.46 5.65
C ARG A 16 -2.26 -12.55 5.36
N GLN A 17 -3.32 -12.21 4.65
CA GLN A 17 -4.34 -13.20 4.24
C GLN A 17 -3.75 -14.27 3.32
N LEU A 18 -2.87 -13.87 2.41
CA LEU A 18 -2.19 -14.81 1.53
C LEU A 18 -1.26 -15.73 2.32
N ALA A 19 -0.45 -15.20 3.24
CA ALA A 19 0.41 -15.99 4.11
C ALA A 19 -0.38 -17.03 4.88
N PHE A 20 -1.48 -16.62 5.53
CA PHE A 20 -2.38 -17.52 6.23
C PHE A 20 -2.85 -18.68 5.33
N ARG A 21 -3.38 -18.39 4.14
CA ARG A 21 -3.89 -19.42 3.23
C ARG A 21 -2.82 -20.39 2.76
N LEU A 22 -1.64 -19.88 2.41
CA LEU A 22 -0.54 -20.71 1.90
C LEU A 22 0.05 -21.61 2.98
N ILE A 23 0.13 -21.14 4.23
CA ILE A 23 0.56 -21.96 5.36
C ILE A 23 -0.44 -23.09 5.61
N HIS A 24 -1.75 -22.78 5.62
CA HIS A 24 -2.79 -23.81 5.80
C HIS A 24 -2.91 -24.78 4.62
N ALA A 25 -2.38 -24.40 3.45
CA ALA A 25 -2.20 -25.29 2.31
C ALA A 25 -0.91 -26.14 2.41
N GLY A 26 -0.12 -26.01 3.49
CA GLY A 26 1.08 -26.81 3.77
C GLY A 26 2.36 -26.28 3.13
N HIS A 27 2.42 -25.02 2.70
CA HIS A 27 3.64 -24.40 2.17
C HIS A 27 4.55 -23.83 3.27
N ASP A 28 5.85 -23.73 3.01
CA ASP A 28 6.82 -23.04 3.87
C ASP A 28 6.88 -21.56 3.47
N VAL A 29 6.25 -20.70 4.29
CA VAL A 29 6.06 -19.28 3.96
C VAL A 29 6.88 -18.39 4.86
N THR A 30 7.65 -17.49 4.24
CA THR A 30 8.33 -16.38 4.91
C THR A 30 7.72 -15.07 4.42
N THR A 31 7.21 -14.25 5.36
CA THR A 31 6.75 -12.89 5.04
C THR A 31 7.82 -11.87 5.41
N SER A 32 8.23 -11.05 4.47
CA SER A 32 9.24 -10.01 4.67
C SER A 32 8.62 -8.62 4.75
N PHE A 33 8.98 -7.88 5.79
CA PHE A 33 8.65 -6.46 5.99
C PHE A 33 9.87 -5.57 5.80
N ALA A 34 9.65 -4.40 5.22
CA ALA A 34 10.72 -3.40 5.05
C ALA A 34 11.20 -2.75 6.37
N GLY A 35 10.54 -3.03 7.50
CA GLY A 35 10.85 -2.40 8.79
C GLY A 35 10.42 -0.95 8.90
N VAL A 36 9.51 -0.50 8.02
CA VAL A 36 8.99 0.90 8.04
C VAL A 36 8.00 1.09 9.19
N THR A 37 7.29 0.03 9.59
CA THR A 37 6.32 0.01 10.68
C THR A 37 6.96 -0.61 11.91
N GLU A 38 6.98 0.09 13.04
CA GLU A 38 7.60 -0.37 14.29
C GLU A 38 6.84 -1.55 14.93
N HIS A 39 5.52 -1.51 14.83
CA HIS A 39 4.62 -2.55 15.33
C HIS A 39 3.73 -3.10 14.23
N PRO A 40 4.27 -3.89 13.28
CA PRO A 40 3.44 -4.49 12.23
C PRO A 40 2.53 -5.57 12.83
N VAL A 41 1.30 -5.67 12.30
CA VAL A 41 0.46 -6.84 12.58
C VAL A 41 1.15 -8.05 11.98
N GLN A 42 1.56 -8.98 12.83
CA GLN A 42 2.33 -10.16 12.45
C GLN A 42 1.47 -11.13 11.63
N PRO A 43 1.94 -11.63 10.49
CA PRO A 43 1.32 -12.75 9.80
C PRO A 43 1.66 -14.06 10.52
N GLU A 44 0.94 -15.13 10.17
CA GLU A 44 1.39 -16.48 10.51
C GLU A 44 2.67 -16.84 9.72
N GLY A 45 3.42 -17.82 10.23
CA GLY A 45 4.64 -18.35 9.63
C GLY A 45 5.90 -17.59 9.97
N LYS A 46 6.92 -17.75 9.14
CA LYS A 46 8.22 -17.12 9.34
C LYS A 46 8.12 -15.64 8.97
N VAL A 47 8.75 -14.80 9.79
CA VAL A 47 8.80 -13.35 9.56
C VAL A 47 10.26 -12.92 9.43
N ARG A 48 10.52 -12.08 8.43
CA ARG A 48 11.77 -11.37 8.22
C ARG A 48 11.50 -9.86 8.25
N VAL A 49 12.33 -9.13 8.97
CA VAL A 49 12.25 -7.65 9.03
C VAL A 49 13.55 -7.05 8.51
N GLY A 50 13.44 -6.00 7.71
CA GLY A 50 14.56 -5.26 7.13
C GLY A 50 14.64 -5.34 5.60
N GLY A 51 15.42 -4.43 5.01
CA GLY A 51 15.68 -4.42 3.57
C GLY A 51 16.58 -5.57 3.13
N PHE A 52 16.60 -5.86 1.83
CA PHE A 52 17.47 -6.88 1.26
C PHE A 52 18.83 -6.33 0.78
N GLY A 53 19.03 -5.01 0.82
CA GLY A 53 20.22 -4.40 0.22
C GLY A 53 20.12 -4.23 -1.31
N GLY A 54 18.91 -4.03 -1.82
CA GLY A 54 18.67 -3.85 -3.26
C GLY A 54 18.44 -5.16 -4.01
N VAL A 55 18.68 -5.13 -5.32
CA VAL A 55 18.44 -6.27 -6.23
C VAL A 55 19.35 -7.45 -5.90
N ASP A 56 20.65 -7.19 -5.71
CA ASP A 56 21.62 -8.26 -5.49
C ASP A 56 21.43 -8.97 -4.15
N GLY A 57 21.15 -8.22 -3.09
CA GLY A 57 20.84 -8.83 -1.80
C GLY A 57 19.53 -9.63 -1.82
N LEU A 58 18.52 -9.19 -2.55
CA LEU A 58 17.30 -9.98 -2.73
C LEU A 58 17.59 -11.25 -3.53
N ARG A 59 18.36 -11.16 -4.62
CA ARG A 59 18.77 -12.33 -5.42
C ARG A 59 19.56 -13.35 -4.60
N GLN A 60 20.51 -12.89 -3.79
CA GLN A 60 21.27 -13.75 -2.89
C GLN A 60 20.36 -14.45 -1.88
N TYR A 61 19.41 -13.74 -1.30
CA TYR A 61 18.44 -14.29 -0.36
C TYR A 61 17.58 -15.38 -1.01
N LEU A 62 17.01 -15.10 -2.20
CA LEU A 62 16.20 -16.07 -2.95
C LEU A 62 16.96 -17.38 -3.18
N LYS A 63 18.24 -17.27 -3.55
CA LYS A 63 19.11 -18.44 -3.78
C LYS A 63 19.48 -19.16 -2.48
N ALA A 64 19.88 -18.43 -1.45
CA ALA A 64 20.31 -19.02 -0.18
C ALA A 64 19.19 -19.79 0.53
N GLU A 65 17.98 -19.24 0.49
CA GLU A 65 16.80 -19.86 1.09
C GLU A 65 16.12 -20.89 0.17
N ASN A 66 16.59 -21.07 -1.06
CA ASN A 66 15.97 -21.92 -2.08
C ASN A 66 14.48 -21.60 -2.27
N ILE A 67 14.17 -20.33 -2.49
CA ILE A 67 12.79 -19.87 -2.70
C ILE A 67 12.27 -20.37 -4.05
N ASP A 68 11.13 -21.05 -4.04
CA ASP A 68 10.45 -21.53 -5.26
C ASP A 68 9.57 -20.42 -5.89
N VAL A 69 8.92 -19.60 -5.04
CA VAL A 69 7.98 -18.56 -5.47
C VAL A 69 8.23 -17.28 -4.69
N LEU A 70 8.37 -16.18 -5.41
CA LEU A 70 8.42 -14.81 -4.85
C LEU A 70 7.07 -14.13 -5.11
N VAL A 71 6.41 -13.63 -4.07
CA VAL A 71 5.17 -12.89 -4.21
C VAL A 71 5.38 -11.44 -3.78
N ASP A 72 5.22 -10.51 -4.73
CA ASP A 72 5.13 -9.07 -4.44
C ASP A 72 3.69 -8.74 -4.02
N ALA A 73 3.42 -8.77 -2.72
CA ALA A 73 2.16 -8.36 -2.11
C ALA A 73 2.29 -7.04 -1.34
N THR A 74 3.20 -6.18 -1.78
CA THR A 74 3.46 -4.87 -1.19
C THR A 74 2.36 -3.87 -1.51
N HIS A 75 2.41 -2.71 -0.86
CA HIS A 75 1.50 -1.62 -1.16
C HIS A 75 1.63 -1.18 -2.64
N PRO A 76 0.54 -0.85 -3.35
CA PRO A 76 0.59 -0.44 -4.76
C PRO A 76 1.60 0.68 -5.07
N PHE A 77 1.95 1.50 -4.10
CA PHE A 77 2.94 2.58 -4.21
C PHE A 77 4.38 2.17 -3.85
N ALA A 78 4.65 0.91 -3.59
CA ALA A 78 5.99 0.42 -3.24
C ALA A 78 6.82 0.07 -4.50
N ALA A 79 6.96 1.01 -5.45
CA ALA A 79 7.57 0.78 -6.76
C ALA A 79 9.01 0.26 -6.69
N ILE A 80 9.81 0.76 -5.74
CA ILE A 80 11.23 0.38 -5.61
C ILE A 80 11.38 -1.11 -5.32
N ILE A 81 10.68 -1.64 -4.32
CA ILE A 81 10.79 -3.07 -3.99
C ILE A 81 10.14 -3.94 -5.07
N SER A 82 9.07 -3.47 -5.72
CA SER A 82 8.47 -4.15 -6.87
C SER A 82 9.43 -4.24 -8.07
N ALA A 83 10.20 -3.19 -8.32
CA ALA A 83 11.24 -3.20 -9.35
C ALA A 83 12.41 -4.12 -8.97
N ASN A 84 12.84 -4.07 -7.71
CA ASN A 84 13.88 -4.98 -7.20
C ASN A 84 13.46 -6.46 -7.30
N ALA A 85 12.20 -6.76 -6.99
CA ALA A 85 11.66 -8.11 -7.10
C ALA A 85 11.72 -8.61 -8.55
N ALA A 86 11.28 -7.80 -9.51
CA ALA A 86 11.33 -8.15 -10.92
C ALA A 86 12.76 -8.36 -11.44
N ALA A 87 13.72 -7.53 -11.00
CA ALA A 87 15.12 -7.64 -11.41
C ALA A 87 15.88 -8.78 -10.69
N ALA A 88 15.42 -9.19 -9.50
CA ALA A 88 16.08 -10.20 -8.68
C ALA A 88 15.57 -11.62 -8.93
N SER A 89 14.33 -11.79 -9.40
CA SER A 89 13.65 -13.09 -9.46
C SER A 89 14.37 -14.13 -10.30
N GLY A 90 14.98 -13.76 -11.44
CA GLY A 90 15.65 -14.73 -12.31
C GLY A 90 14.70 -15.86 -12.71
N ASP A 91 15.08 -17.10 -12.34
CA ASP A 91 14.28 -18.30 -12.59
C ASP A 91 13.22 -18.57 -11.49
N VAL A 92 13.18 -17.78 -10.43
CA VAL A 92 12.17 -17.88 -9.38
C VAL A 92 10.84 -17.34 -9.92
N GLU A 93 9.78 -18.12 -9.77
CA GLU A 93 8.43 -17.68 -10.16
C GLU A 93 8.04 -16.40 -9.42
N LEU A 94 7.86 -15.29 -10.15
CA LEU A 94 7.44 -14.02 -9.57
C LEU A 94 5.96 -13.76 -9.85
N LEU A 95 5.20 -13.61 -8.78
CA LEU A 95 3.78 -13.23 -8.83
C LEU A 95 3.59 -11.89 -8.13
N ARG A 96 2.62 -11.09 -8.61
CA ARG A 96 2.17 -9.88 -7.92
C ARG A 96 0.74 -10.02 -7.46
N LEU A 97 0.51 -9.67 -6.20
CA LEU A 97 -0.83 -9.47 -5.64
C LEU A 97 -1.10 -7.97 -5.56
N GLU A 98 -1.92 -7.47 -6.47
CA GLU A 98 -2.25 -6.05 -6.50
C GLU A 98 -3.76 -5.85 -6.72
N ARG A 99 -4.44 -5.42 -5.67
CA ARG A 99 -5.88 -5.11 -5.71
C ARG A 99 -6.19 -4.03 -6.75
N PRO A 100 -7.39 -4.02 -7.36
CA PRO A 100 -7.80 -2.98 -8.31
C PRO A 100 -7.68 -1.58 -7.72
N ALA A 101 -7.33 -0.61 -8.56
CA ALA A 101 -7.42 0.81 -8.19
C ALA A 101 -8.89 1.20 -7.99
N TRP A 102 -9.12 2.24 -7.19
CA TRP A 102 -10.45 2.85 -7.14
C TRP A 102 -10.76 3.54 -8.48
N ILE A 103 -12.01 3.51 -8.85
CA ILE A 103 -12.54 4.15 -10.05
C ILE A 103 -13.53 5.22 -9.60
N ALA A 104 -13.38 6.43 -10.14
CA ALA A 104 -14.27 7.54 -9.81
C ALA A 104 -15.71 7.19 -10.15
N GLN A 105 -16.63 7.51 -9.24
CA GLN A 105 -18.06 7.40 -9.44
C GLN A 105 -18.61 8.72 -10.04
N PRO A 106 -19.81 8.74 -10.65
CA PRO A 106 -20.33 9.93 -11.35
C PRO A 106 -20.37 11.22 -10.52
N SER A 107 -20.50 11.13 -9.19
CA SER A 107 -20.54 12.28 -8.28
C SER A 107 -19.21 12.56 -7.58
N ASP A 108 -18.14 11.85 -7.92
CA ASP A 108 -16.81 12.15 -7.40
C ASP A 108 -16.21 13.37 -8.09
N ASN A 109 -15.58 14.22 -7.30
CA ASN A 109 -14.78 15.34 -7.80
C ASN A 109 -13.29 15.00 -7.62
N TRP A 110 -12.73 14.18 -8.52
CA TRP A 110 -11.33 13.78 -8.45
C TRP A 110 -10.45 14.63 -9.38
N ILE A 111 -9.39 15.17 -8.80
CA ILE A 111 -8.29 15.84 -9.49
C ILE A 111 -7.17 14.83 -9.60
N HIS A 112 -7.01 14.21 -10.77
CA HIS A 112 -5.96 13.22 -10.99
C HIS A 112 -4.61 13.88 -11.16
N VAL A 113 -3.61 13.39 -10.41
CA VAL A 113 -2.23 13.89 -10.44
C VAL A 113 -1.24 12.71 -10.49
N ALA A 114 -0.08 12.96 -11.10
CA ALA A 114 0.90 11.89 -11.31
C ALA A 114 1.66 11.51 -10.03
N ASP A 115 1.98 12.48 -9.19
CA ASP A 115 2.88 12.32 -8.05
C ASP A 115 2.59 13.33 -6.91
N ILE A 116 3.42 13.28 -5.87
CA ILE A 116 3.32 14.17 -4.71
C ILE A 116 3.54 15.63 -5.09
N ALA A 117 4.48 15.95 -5.98
CA ALA A 117 4.77 17.32 -6.37
C ALA A 117 3.57 17.93 -7.12
N ALA A 118 2.98 17.18 -8.04
CA ALA A 118 1.75 17.57 -8.74
C ALA A 118 0.57 17.70 -7.76
N ALA A 119 0.49 16.84 -6.73
CA ALA A 119 -0.57 16.94 -5.71
C ALA A 119 -0.45 18.22 -4.88
N VAL A 120 0.76 18.61 -4.48
CA VAL A 120 1.02 19.87 -3.77
C VAL A 120 0.63 21.07 -4.64
N SER A 121 0.96 21.03 -5.94
CA SER A 121 0.67 22.11 -6.89
C SER A 121 -0.81 22.24 -7.23
N ALA A 122 -1.57 21.15 -7.18
CA ALA A 122 -3.00 21.12 -7.46
C ALA A 122 -3.86 21.77 -6.35
N LEU A 123 -3.31 21.93 -5.15
CA LEU A 123 -4.04 22.52 -4.04
C LEU A 123 -4.11 24.06 -4.16
N PRO A 124 -5.29 24.66 -4.04
CA PRO A 124 -5.44 26.10 -4.05
C PRO A 124 -4.81 26.74 -2.79
N ALA A 125 -4.55 28.03 -2.86
CA ALA A 125 -4.08 28.79 -1.71
C ALA A 125 -5.09 28.74 -0.56
N LYS A 126 -4.59 28.66 0.68
CA LYS A 126 -5.38 28.60 1.93
C LYS A 126 -6.31 27.39 2.05
N ALA A 127 -6.04 26.30 1.31
CA ALA A 127 -6.80 25.07 1.47
C ALA A 127 -6.59 24.46 2.86
N SER A 128 -7.66 23.94 3.45
CA SER A 128 -7.61 23.02 4.58
C SER A 128 -7.61 21.59 4.05
N VAL A 129 -6.56 20.83 4.32
CA VAL A 129 -6.26 19.57 3.63
C VAL A 129 -6.26 18.38 4.57
N MET A 130 -6.93 17.30 4.21
CA MET A 130 -6.72 16.00 4.85
C MET A 130 -5.72 15.18 4.05
N LEU A 131 -4.55 14.88 4.65
CA LEU A 131 -3.51 14.04 4.04
C LEU A 131 -3.67 12.59 4.48
N THR A 132 -3.84 11.65 3.51
CA THR A 132 -3.92 10.20 3.75
C THR A 132 -2.88 9.45 2.92
N ILE A 133 -1.65 9.96 2.88
CA ILE A 133 -0.56 9.53 1.96
C ILE A 133 0.60 8.79 2.64
N GLY A 134 0.68 8.83 3.94
CA GLY A 134 1.76 8.21 4.71
C GLY A 134 2.86 9.17 5.14
N ARG A 135 3.56 8.81 6.22
CA ARG A 135 4.44 9.69 7.00
C ARG A 135 5.65 10.27 6.26
N LYS A 136 6.14 9.57 5.22
CA LYS A 136 7.34 9.99 4.48
C LYS A 136 7.07 11.10 3.45
N GLU A 137 5.81 11.37 3.15
CA GLU A 137 5.43 12.21 2.01
C GLU A 137 4.68 13.48 2.41
N VAL A 138 4.52 13.73 3.72
CA VAL A 138 3.80 14.92 4.22
C VAL A 138 4.62 16.20 4.13
N ALA A 139 5.95 16.12 4.17
CA ALA A 139 6.83 17.28 4.23
C ALA A 139 6.58 18.33 3.13
N PRO A 140 6.39 17.99 1.85
CA PRO A 140 6.13 18.96 0.80
C PRO A 140 4.83 19.76 0.99
N PHE A 141 3.80 19.16 1.61
CA PHE A 141 2.54 19.83 1.90
C PHE A 141 2.69 20.81 3.07
N ILE A 142 3.40 20.38 4.12
CA ILE A 142 3.67 21.19 5.32
C ILE A 142 4.56 22.40 4.99
N ALA A 143 5.47 22.27 4.03
CA ALA A 143 6.31 23.38 3.57
C ALA A 143 5.53 24.50 2.88
N ARG A 144 4.30 24.24 2.42
CA ARG A 144 3.38 25.26 1.96
C ARG A 144 2.68 25.93 3.14
N LEU A 145 3.22 27.06 3.58
CA LEU A 145 2.77 27.81 4.78
C LEU A 145 1.34 28.34 4.68
N ASP A 146 0.80 28.41 3.47
CA ASP A 146 -0.58 28.82 3.20
C ASP A 146 -1.60 27.67 3.34
N LEU A 147 -1.15 26.43 3.52
CA LEU A 147 -2.02 25.29 3.78
C LEU A 147 -2.16 25.03 5.28
N SER A 148 -3.28 24.41 5.64
CA SER A 148 -3.55 23.91 6.99
C SER A 148 -4.22 22.53 6.89
N GLY A 149 -4.42 21.84 8.00
CA GLY A 149 -5.25 20.64 7.98
C GLY A 149 -4.83 19.51 8.90
N VAL A 150 -5.13 18.30 8.47
CA VAL A 150 -4.94 17.05 9.22
C VAL A 150 -4.07 16.10 8.44
N ALA A 151 -3.03 15.57 9.06
CA ALA A 151 -2.26 14.46 8.54
C ALA A 151 -2.66 13.17 9.28
N ARG A 152 -3.30 12.20 8.58
CA ARG A 152 -3.63 10.91 9.17
C ARG A 152 -2.66 9.84 8.71
N MET A 153 -2.07 9.14 9.67
CA MET A 153 -1.09 8.08 9.44
C MET A 153 -1.13 7.02 10.53
N ILE A 154 -0.50 5.89 10.29
CA ILE A 154 -0.45 4.76 11.23
C ILE A 154 0.54 5.02 12.35
N GLU A 155 1.64 5.71 12.05
CA GLU A 155 2.73 6.01 12.96
C GLU A 155 3.20 7.45 12.76
N PRO A 156 3.77 8.07 13.80
CA PRO A 156 4.18 9.46 13.73
C PRO A 156 5.23 9.69 12.63
N THR A 157 5.21 10.88 12.08
CA THR A 157 6.25 11.37 11.18
C THR A 157 7.40 11.96 11.98
N SER A 158 8.60 11.95 11.40
CA SER A 158 9.75 12.69 11.93
C SER A 158 9.71 14.19 11.64
N VAL A 159 8.75 14.63 10.82
CA VAL A 159 8.58 16.04 10.47
C VAL A 159 7.76 16.72 11.56
N THR A 160 8.26 17.85 12.07
CA THR A 160 7.51 18.70 13.00
C THR A 160 6.34 19.35 12.26
N LEU A 161 5.13 19.13 12.75
CA LEU A 161 3.94 19.74 12.20
C LEU A 161 3.82 21.20 12.69
N PRO A 162 3.54 22.17 11.80
CA PRO A 162 3.20 23.54 12.19
C PRO A 162 1.92 23.60 13.02
N ALA A 163 1.70 24.68 13.77
CA ALA A 163 0.55 24.84 14.66
C ALA A 163 -0.82 24.77 13.97
N ASN A 164 -0.87 25.04 12.67
CA ASN A 164 -2.09 24.95 11.84
C ASN A 164 -2.30 23.55 11.23
N TRP A 165 -1.53 22.55 11.65
CA TRP A 165 -1.69 21.14 11.30
C TRP A 165 -1.91 20.28 12.51
N SER A 166 -2.81 19.31 12.40
CA SER A 166 -3.02 18.28 13.42
C SER A 166 -2.63 16.89 12.91
N LEU A 167 -2.30 16.01 13.85
CA LEU A 167 -1.92 14.62 13.57
C LEU A 167 -2.98 13.68 14.12
N ILE A 168 -3.48 12.79 13.27
CA ILE A 168 -4.32 11.66 13.67
C ILE A 168 -3.52 10.37 13.48
N LEU A 169 -3.33 9.62 14.56
CA LEU A 169 -2.65 8.31 14.53
C LEU A 169 -3.69 7.21 14.66
N GLU A 170 -4.04 6.61 13.54
CA GLU A 170 -5.07 5.57 13.48
C GLU A 170 -4.75 4.52 12.42
N ARG A 171 -5.25 3.30 12.65
CA ARG A 171 -5.16 2.17 11.73
C ARG A 171 -6.54 1.86 11.15
N PRO A 172 -6.62 1.52 9.84
CA PRO A 172 -7.87 1.06 9.26
C PRO A 172 -8.33 -0.29 9.88
N PRO A 173 -9.60 -0.67 9.75
CA PRO A 173 -10.61 -0.03 8.87
C PRO A 173 -11.26 1.22 9.47
N PHE A 174 -11.71 2.13 8.61
CA PHE A 174 -12.42 3.35 9.02
C PHE A 174 -13.88 3.27 8.62
N SER A 175 -14.78 3.75 9.48
CA SER A 175 -16.21 3.85 9.18
C SER A 175 -16.50 5.12 8.38
N LEU A 176 -17.61 5.13 7.63
CA LEU A 176 -18.07 6.34 6.93
C LEU A 176 -18.32 7.50 7.90
N GLU A 177 -18.91 7.18 9.05
CA GLU A 177 -19.22 8.17 10.09
C GLU A 177 -17.96 8.85 10.61
N SER A 178 -16.91 8.07 10.95
CA SER A 178 -15.64 8.63 11.41
C SER A 178 -14.94 9.47 10.34
N GLU A 179 -14.99 9.05 9.08
CA GLU A 179 -14.42 9.81 7.98
C GLU A 179 -15.16 11.14 7.77
N MET A 180 -16.50 11.14 7.83
CA MET A 180 -17.29 12.35 7.72
C MET A 180 -17.05 13.31 8.89
N ALA A 181 -16.89 12.79 10.11
CA ALA A 181 -16.57 13.60 11.29
C ALA A 181 -15.22 14.30 11.12
N VAL A 182 -14.16 13.56 10.75
CA VAL A 182 -12.83 14.15 10.51
C VAL A 182 -12.88 15.26 9.47
N LEU A 183 -13.58 15.05 8.35
CA LEU A 183 -13.70 16.06 7.29
C LEU A 183 -14.44 17.31 7.74
N ARG A 184 -15.54 17.16 8.48
CA ARG A 184 -16.36 18.28 8.97
C ARG A 184 -15.70 19.05 10.10
N ASP A 185 -15.26 18.36 11.14
CA ASP A 185 -14.75 18.96 12.38
C ASP A 185 -13.46 19.75 12.15
N ASN A 186 -12.69 19.37 11.10
CA ASN A 186 -11.49 20.08 10.70
C ASN A 186 -11.69 21.04 9.51
N ASN A 187 -12.94 21.30 9.11
CA ASN A 187 -13.28 22.17 7.98
C ASN A 187 -12.47 21.85 6.71
N ILE A 188 -12.30 20.56 6.40
CA ILE A 188 -11.47 20.10 5.27
C ILE A 188 -12.12 20.53 3.95
N THR A 189 -11.33 21.20 3.12
CA THR A 189 -11.73 21.62 1.77
C THR A 189 -11.21 20.71 0.67
N HIS A 190 -10.14 19.95 0.92
CA HIS A 190 -9.53 19.03 -0.03
C HIS A 190 -9.02 17.76 0.66
N LEU A 191 -9.30 16.61 0.07
CA LEU A 191 -8.70 15.33 0.49
C LEU A 191 -7.55 14.97 -0.45
N VAL A 192 -6.37 14.65 0.08
CA VAL A 192 -5.26 14.10 -0.71
C VAL A 192 -5.14 12.60 -0.43
N SER A 193 -5.23 11.80 -1.46
CA SER A 193 -5.19 10.34 -1.36
C SER A 193 -4.37 9.71 -2.47
N LYS A 194 -3.65 8.64 -2.14
CA LYS A 194 -3.07 7.71 -3.12
C LYS A 194 -4.15 6.77 -3.62
N ASN A 195 -4.20 6.47 -4.92
CA ASN A 195 -5.12 5.48 -5.47
C ASN A 195 -4.66 4.05 -5.11
N ALA A 196 -4.77 3.72 -3.83
CA ALA A 196 -4.29 2.44 -3.32
C ALA A 196 -5.27 1.28 -3.55
N GLY A 197 -6.53 1.55 -3.79
CA GLY A 197 -7.58 0.53 -3.89
C GLY A 197 -7.89 -0.15 -2.55
N GLY A 198 -8.89 -1.05 -2.59
CA GLY A 198 -9.31 -1.86 -1.43
C GLY A 198 -10.30 -1.17 -0.51
N GLY A 199 -11.10 -1.97 0.20
CA GLY A 199 -12.25 -1.48 0.99
C GLY A 199 -11.90 -0.87 2.37
N GLU A 200 -10.74 -1.20 2.96
CA GLU A 200 -10.41 -0.75 4.34
C GLU A 200 -10.30 0.78 4.50
N THR A 201 -9.96 1.47 3.43
CA THR A 201 -9.73 2.92 3.44
C THR A 201 -10.57 3.66 2.38
N GLU A 202 -11.55 3.00 1.79
CA GLU A 202 -12.40 3.58 0.75
C GLU A 202 -13.40 4.60 1.31
N MET A 203 -13.82 4.43 2.57
CA MET A 203 -14.85 5.26 3.19
C MET A 203 -14.51 6.75 3.20
N LYS A 204 -13.24 7.14 3.21
CA LYS A 204 -12.83 8.54 3.02
C LYS A 204 -13.26 9.12 1.66
N LEU A 205 -13.29 8.30 0.60
CA LEU A 205 -13.74 8.75 -0.73
C LEU A 205 -15.25 8.87 -0.77
N VAL A 206 -15.97 7.96 -0.12
CA VAL A 206 -17.42 8.02 0.06
C VAL A 206 -17.79 9.26 0.88
N ALA A 207 -17.06 9.54 1.96
CA ALA A 207 -17.26 10.75 2.78
C ALA A 207 -17.00 12.04 1.99
N ALA A 208 -15.89 12.10 1.25
CA ALA A 208 -15.56 13.25 0.39
C ALA A 208 -16.66 13.50 -0.66
N ARG A 209 -17.15 12.44 -1.33
CA ARG A 209 -18.27 12.51 -2.27
C ARG A 209 -19.53 13.07 -1.62
N SER A 210 -19.90 12.52 -0.44
CA SER A 210 -21.10 12.96 0.29
C SER A 210 -21.05 14.43 0.73
N LEU A 211 -19.84 14.94 1.00
CA LEU A 211 -19.59 16.32 1.40
C LEU A 211 -19.18 17.22 0.23
N GLN A 212 -19.15 16.69 -0.99
CA GLN A 212 -18.69 17.37 -2.21
C GLN A 212 -17.27 17.96 -2.11
N ILE A 213 -16.41 17.31 -1.31
CA ILE A 213 -15.01 17.71 -1.13
C ILE A 213 -14.17 17.14 -2.29
N PRO A 214 -13.43 17.99 -3.03
CA PRO A 214 -12.50 17.55 -4.05
C PRO A 214 -11.43 16.60 -3.49
N VAL A 215 -11.12 15.55 -4.27
CA VAL A 215 -10.07 14.58 -3.94
C VAL A 215 -8.91 14.73 -4.91
N VAL A 216 -7.76 15.17 -4.42
CA VAL A 216 -6.50 15.11 -5.18
C VAL A 216 -6.01 13.67 -5.14
N MET A 217 -6.23 12.95 -6.24
CA MET A 217 -5.97 11.52 -6.35
C MET A 217 -4.64 11.26 -7.05
N ILE A 218 -3.67 10.78 -6.28
CA ILE A 218 -2.33 10.48 -6.78
C ILE A 218 -2.35 9.12 -7.49
N ALA A 219 -1.90 9.10 -8.74
CA ALA A 219 -1.82 7.90 -9.56
C ALA A 219 -0.80 6.90 -8.99
N ARG A 220 -1.00 5.62 -9.27
CA ARG A 220 -0.02 4.57 -8.95
C ARG A 220 1.25 4.79 -9.78
N PRO A 221 2.42 4.61 -9.19
CA PRO A 221 3.66 4.63 -9.95
C PRO A 221 3.73 3.45 -10.93
N ASN A 222 4.43 3.64 -12.03
CA ASN A 222 4.70 2.54 -12.96
C ASN A 222 5.56 1.47 -12.28
N LYS A 223 5.23 0.22 -12.56
CA LYS A 223 5.95 -0.96 -12.09
C LYS A 223 6.28 -1.89 -13.26
N PRO A 224 7.33 -2.72 -13.17
CA PRO A 224 7.58 -3.75 -14.17
C PRO A 224 6.38 -4.67 -14.37
N THR A 225 6.13 -5.07 -15.59
CA THR A 225 5.08 -6.05 -15.93
C THR A 225 5.49 -7.43 -15.45
N VAL A 226 4.63 -8.06 -14.65
CA VAL A 226 4.78 -9.42 -14.13
C VAL A 226 3.40 -10.07 -14.05
N THR A 227 3.35 -11.38 -13.87
CA THR A 227 2.09 -12.10 -13.65
C THR A 227 1.39 -11.54 -12.42
N THR A 228 0.24 -10.91 -12.61
CA THR A 228 -0.45 -10.14 -11.58
C THR A 228 -1.85 -10.69 -11.33
N TYR A 229 -2.20 -10.83 -10.06
CA TYR A 229 -3.52 -11.24 -9.58
C TYR A 229 -4.14 -10.13 -8.74
N SER A 230 -5.43 -9.93 -8.90
CA SER A 230 -6.19 -8.93 -8.15
C SER A 230 -6.70 -9.42 -6.79
N SER A 231 -6.59 -10.72 -6.52
CA SER A 231 -7.12 -11.36 -5.31
C SER A 231 -6.17 -12.41 -4.74
N VAL A 232 -6.26 -12.60 -3.43
CA VAL A 232 -5.56 -13.67 -2.68
C VAL A 232 -5.91 -15.04 -3.24
N GLU A 233 -7.19 -15.25 -3.59
CA GLU A 233 -7.67 -16.51 -4.16
C GLU A 233 -7.00 -16.84 -5.50
N GLY A 234 -6.84 -15.84 -6.36
CA GLY A 234 -6.18 -16.02 -7.67
C GLY A 234 -4.75 -16.52 -7.53
N ILE A 235 -3.95 -15.92 -6.62
CA ILE A 235 -2.57 -16.38 -6.35
C ILE A 235 -2.58 -17.76 -5.71
N ASN A 236 -3.41 -18.00 -4.72
CA ASN A 236 -3.48 -19.32 -4.06
C ASN A 236 -3.79 -20.43 -5.06
N THR A 237 -4.75 -20.19 -5.97
CA THR A 237 -5.09 -21.13 -7.04
C THR A 237 -3.93 -21.34 -8.02
N HIS A 238 -3.21 -20.27 -8.39
CA HIS A 238 -2.03 -20.39 -9.26
C HIS A 238 -0.95 -21.26 -8.63
N ILE A 239 -0.56 -20.95 -7.39
CA ILE A 239 0.48 -21.70 -6.66
C ILE A 239 0.10 -23.17 -6.49
N SER A 240 -1.17 -23.47 -6.24
CA SER A 240 -1.67 -24.86 -6.12
C SER A 240 -1.49 -25.65 -7.41
N LYS A 241 -1.56 -25.01 -8.58
CA LYS A 241 -1.41 -25.64 -9.89
C LYS A 241 0.05 -25.85 -10.33
N LEU A 242 1.00 -25.09 -9.75
CA LEU A 242 2.44 -25.16 -10.06
C LEU A 242 3.10 -26.52 -9.72
N GLY A 243 2.41 -27.56 -9.53
CA GLY A 243 2.97 -28.88 -9.21
C GLY A 243 2.12 -30.04 -9.68
N SER A 244 1.02 -29.75 -10.35
CA SER A 244 0.25 -30.79 -11.03
C SER A 244 0.92 -31.08 -12.37
N PRO A 245 1.24 -32.37 -12.71
CA PRO A 245 1.67 -32.70 -14.04
C PRO A 245 0.56 -32.23 -15.01
N SER A 246 1.00 -31.54 -16.08
CA SER A 246 0.12 -31.26 -17.21
C SER A 246 -0.39 -32.61 -17.72
N GLY A 247 -1.69 -32.86 -17.54
CA GLY A 247 -2.35 -34.05 -18.07
C GLY A 247 -2.44 -34.00 -19.60
#